data_b617bae7429b6ad9f1f34003faa691ae
#
_entry.id   b617bae7429b6ad9f1f34003faa691ae
#
_cell.length_a   1.000
_cell.length_b   1.000
_cell.length_c   1.000
_cell.angle_alpha   90.00
_cell.angle_beta   90.00
_cell.angle_gamma   90.00
#
_symmetry.space_group_name_H-M   'P 1'
#
loop_
_entity.id
_entity.type
_entity.pdbx_description
1 polymer ?
#
loop_
_entity_poly.entity_id
_entity_poly.type
_entity_poly.pdbx_seq_one_letter_code
_entity_poly.pdbx_strand_id
1 'polypeptide(L)'
;MDIRGYFVSDIPRRTFLERTIKGGLTVAAAPSLMTLLESCAPGGMPRAGVQIDPAILDATIKKALAPGGDFADVYVENRVARSILMEESRFKSAEFGVSQGAGVRVISGDKTGYAYTEEITEEALLRAADVASTIARGSQTVQPVGIGAPSSRQSFVTVRLPLQDIADSQRLEIMERANQAALDYDPRITMASVNYNDEVRGRVIANSEGTYLSDELPLLFFIVQTLGVGNGVRHMGRERLSRHSGFEMFDEVTPEEVARTCARESIAMLEARDAPAGRMDVVMQNGWGGVLVHEAVGHPLEADNIAREIGAFTGKMGQKVASDVFTMVDDGSIPNMRGTTNFDDEGTQQKRNVLIEKGVLRAYMTDVLSAKQLGLERTGNGRRESFRYIPIPRMTNTFIDRGDSDPA
;
A
#
# COMPACT_ATOMS: atom_id res chain seq x y z
N MET A 1 4.16 27.18 -6.36
CA MET A 1 5.05 27.02 -7.50
C MET A 1 4.24 26.34 -8.59
N ASP A 2 4.01 27.02 -9.68
CA ASP A 2 3.01 26.70 -10.71
C ASP A 2 3.53 25.58 -11.63
N ILE A 3 2.86 24.39 -11.63
CA ILE A 3 3.18 23.25 -12.50
C ILE A 3 2.22 23.18 -13.68
N ARG A 4 1.98 24.32 -14.33
CA ARG A 4 1.26 24.37 -15.62
C ARG A 4 2.28 24.54 -16.74
N GLY A 5 2.65 23.45 -17.37
CA GLY A 5 3.45 23.57 -18.58
C GLY A 5 4.14 22.33 -19.09
N TYR A 6 3.39 21.26 -19.41
CA TYR A 6 3.79 20.32 -20.45
C TYR A 6 2.52 19.69 -21.03
N PHE A 7 1.85 20.39 -21.91
CA PHE A 7 0.89 19.79 -22.83
C PHE A 7 1.66 19.01 -23.89
N VAL A 8 1.63 17.70 -23.81
CA VAL A 8 2.14 16.84 -24.89
C VAL A 8 1.00 16.70 -25.90
N SER A 9 1.24 17.16 -27.14
CA SER A 9 0.38 16.94 -28.31
C SER A 9 0.08 15.45 -28.50
N ASP A 10 -1.07 15.12 -29.11
CA ASP A 10 -1.50 13.78 -29.48
C ASP A 10 -0.34 12.94 -30.04
N ILE A 11 0.06 11.90 -29.31
CA ILE A 11 1.18 11.02 -29.69
C ILE A 11 0.59 9.74 -30.28
N PRO A 12 0.88 9.38 -31.54
CA PRO A 12 0.47 8.09 -32.10
C PRO A 12 1.04 6.92 -31.29
N ARG A 13 0.30 5.80 -31.18
CA ARG A 13 0.64 4.60 -30.40
C ARG A 13 2.10 4.14 -30.56
N ARG A 14 2.60 4.13 -31.80
CA ARG A 14 3.98 3.71 -32.09
C ARG A 14 5.02 4.68 -31.51
N THR A 15 4.80 5.97 -31.62
CA THR A 15 5.68 7.03 -31.09
C THR A 15 5.64 7.07 -29.56
N PHE A 16 4.46 6.77 -28.98
CA PHE A 16 4.30 6.64 -27.54
C PHE A 16 5.17 5.49 -26.97
N LEU A 17 5.06 4.29 -27.55
CA LEU A 17 5.86 3.13 -27.16
C LEU A 17 7.37 3.38 -27.34
N GLU A 18 7.79 3.99 -28.45
CA GLU A 18 9.20 4.30 -28.69
C GLU A 18 9.76 5.33 -27.70
N ARG A 19 8.97 6.28 -27.23
CA ARG A 19 9.38 7.28 -26.22
C ARG A 19 9.44 6.67 -24.82
N THR A 20 8.54 5.77 -24.49
CA THR A 20 8.54 5.05 -23.20
C THR A 20 9.78 4.15 -23.08
N ILE A 21 10.23 3.56 -24.19
CA ILE A 21 11.44 2.70 -24.24
C ILE A 21 12.73 3.51 -24.24
N LYS A 22 12.75 4.71 -24.87
CA LYS A 22 13.96 5.55 -25.00
C LYS A 22 14.19 6.50 -23.83
N GLY A 23 13.20 6.67 -22.92
CA GLY A 23 13.32 7.51 -21.73
C GLY A 23 14.08 6.87 -20.56
N GLY A 24 14.81 5.77 -20.81
CA GLY A 24 15.68 5.14 -19.81
C GLY A 24 16.77 6.10 -19.37
N LEU A 25 16.68 6.56 -18.12
CA LEU A 25 17.74 7.31 -17.45
C LEU A 25 19.03 6.49 -17.45
N THR A 26 20.08 7.06 -18.00
CA THR A 26 21.45 6.65 -17.71
C THR A 26 21.77 7.02 -16.26
N VAL A 27 21.50 6.13 -15.34
CA VAL A 27 22.03 6.22 -13.97
C VAL A 27 23.50 5.84 -14.06
N ALA A 28 24.39 6.81 -13.84
CA ALA A 28 25.81 6.54 -13.66
C ALA A 28 25.97 5.66 -12.40
N ALA A 29 26.27 4.38 -12.61
CA ALA A 29 26.45 3.42 -11.53
C ALA A 29 27.75 3.72 -10.78
N ALA A 30 27.64 4.26 -9.57
CA ALA A 30 28.65 4.00 -8.56
C ALA A 30 28.59 2.50 -8.20
N PRO A 31 29.70 1.82 -7.89
CA PRO A 31 29.68 0.43 -7.49
C PRO A 31 28.95 0.30 -6.14
N SER A 32 27.67 0.04 -6.19
CA SER A 32 26.88 -0.25 -5.01
C SER A 32 27.05 -1.73 -4.66
N LEU A 33 27.24 -2.03 -3.38
CA LEU A 33 27.19 -3.38 -2.77
C LEU A 33 25.82 -4.07 -2.94
N MET A 34 24.93 -3.47 -3.68
CA MET A 34 23.64 -3.96 -4.06
C MET A 34 23.81 -4.83 -5.30
N THR A 35 23.79 -6.14 -5.13
CA THR A 35 23.59 -7.05 -6.25
C THR A 35 22.13 -6.90 -6.68
N LEU A 36 21.87 -5.93 -7.55
CA LEU A 36 20.67 -5.98 -8.38
C LEU A 36 20.77 -7.31 -9.12
N LEU A 37 19.80 -8.18 -8.90
CA LEU A 37 19.60 -9.34 -9.75
C LEU A 37 19.20 -8.80 -11.12
N GLU A 38 20.19 -8.30 -11.87
CA GLU A 38 20.08 -7.97 -13.28
C GLU A 38 19.91 -9.25 -14.08
N SER A 39 18.69 -9.71 -14.24
CA SER A 39 18.37 -10.44 -15.43
C SER A 39 17.89 -9.43 -16.47
N CYS A 40 18.82 -8.79 -17.16
CA CYS A 40 18.53 -8.07 -18.40
C CYS A 40 18.11 -9.07 -19.47
N ALA A 41 16.82 -9.33 -19.57
CA ALA A 41 16.26 -9.71 -20.86
C ALA A 41 16.34 -8.47 -21.77
N PRO A 42 16.67 -8.58 -23.07
CA PRO A 42 16.72 -7.45 -23.99
C PRO A 42 15.34 -6.76 -24.01
N GLY A 43 15.23 -5.55 -23.45
CA GLY A 43 13.98 -4.80 -23.31
C GLY A 43 13.20 -5.02 -22.01
N GLY A 44 13.75 -5.77 -21.03
CA GLY A 44 13.09 -6.02 -19.73
C GLY A 44 13.08 -4.80 -18.82
N MET A 45 12.02 -4.67 -18.02
CA MET A 45 11.87 -3.67 -16.98
C MET A 45 12.84 -3.91 -15.83
N PRO A 46 13.30 -2.86 -15.12
CA PRO A 46 14.02 -3.03 -13.87
C PRO A 46 13.21 -3.88 -12.89
N ARG A 47 13.86 -4.84 -12.22
CA ARG A 47 13.23 -5.61 -11.16
C ARG A 47 13.32 -4.86 -9.83
N ALA A 48 12.29 -4.99 -9.01
CA ALA A 48 12.24 -4.33 -7.70
C ALA A 48 13.01 -5.09 -6.61
N GLY A 49 13.47 -6.32 -6.88
CA GLY A 49 14.18 -7.15 -5.90
C GLY A 49 15.38 -6.43 -5.27
N VAL A 50 15.49 -6.53 -3.95
CA VAL A 50 16.57 -5.95 -3.15
C VAL A 50 17.20 -7.04 -2.29
N GLN A 51 18.53 -7.12 -2.33
CA GLN A 51 19.31 -7.96 -1.42
C GLN A 51 20.44 -7.14 -0.82
N ILE A 52 20.68 -7.30 0.48
CA ILE A 52 21.75 -6.62 1.21
C ILE A 52 22.52 -7.66 1.99
N ASP A 53 23.84 -7.54 2.02
CA ASP A 53 24.70 -8.40 2.83
C ASP A 53 24.27 -8.32 4.32
N PRO A 54 23.95 -9.46 4.95
CA PRO A 54 23.64 -9.51 6.38
C PRO A 54 24.66 -8.80 7.28
N ALA A 55 25.95 -8.84 6.91
CA ALA A 55 27.00 -8.17 7.66
C ALA A 55 26.84 -6.64 7.68
N ILE A 56 26.39 -6.04 6.60
CA ILE A 56 26.14 -4.60 6.51
C ILE A 56 24.92 -4.22 7.38
N LEU A 57 23.86 -5.02 7.35
CA LEU A 57 22.67 -4.81 8.18
C LEU A 57 23.03 -4.93 9.68
N ASP A 58 23.79 -5.94 10.04
CA ASP A 58 24.26 -6.18 11.40
C ASP A 58 25.14 -5.02 11.92
N ALA A 59 26.12 -4.56 11.11
CA ALA A 59 26.95 -3.42 11.43
C ALA A 59 26.14 -2.13 11.59
N THR A 60 25.13 -1.92 10.75
CA THR A 60 24.24 -0.75 10.80
C THR A 60 23.41 -0.75 12.09
N ILE A 61 22.81 -1.88 12.46
CA ILE A 61 22.01 -2.04 13.68
C ILE A 61 22.88 -1.88 14.94
N LYS A 62 24.06 -2.48 14.97
CA LYS A 62 25.02 -2.32 16.07
C LYS A 62 25.43 -0.86 16.26
N LYS A 63 25.73 -0.16 15.16
CA LYS A 63 26.07 1.26 15.20
C LYS A 63 24.89 2.11 15.67
N ALA A 64 23.69 1.81 15.22
CA ALA A 64 22.47 2.51 15.61
C ALA A 64 22.20 2.40 17.12
N LEU A 65 22.48 1.26 17.75
CA LEU A 65 22.28 1.03 19.18
C LEU A 65 23.49 1.40 20.07
N ALA A 66 24.64 1.70 19.50
CA ALA A 66 25.85 1.97 20.28
C ALA A 66 25.73 3.12 21.32
N PRO A 67 25.03 4.25 21.02
CA PRO A 67 24.81 5.32 22.02
C PRO A 67 23.65 5.05 22.99
N GLY A 68 23.00 3.89 22.92
CA GLY A 68 21.83 3.48 23.70
C GLY A 68 20.56 3.41 22.85
N GLY A 69 19.67 2.52 23.25
CA GLY A 69 18.37 2.28 22.58
C GLY A 69 17.81 0.91 22.98
N ASP A 70 16.50 0.76 22.80
CA ASP A 70 15.78 -0.47 23.14
C ASP A 70 15.51 -1.33 21.89
N PHE A 71 15.49 -0.69 20.73
CA PHE A 71 15.20 -1.33 19.45
C PHE A 71 15.80 -0.52 18.32
N ALA A 72 16.28 -1.18 17.28
CA ALA A 72 16.66 -0.54 16.01
C ALA A 72 16.21 -1.39 14.84
N ASP A 73 15.82 -0.75 13.77
CA ASP A 73 15.53 -1.39 12.49
C ASP A 73 16.15 -0.66 11.30
N VAL A 74 16.34 -1.43 10.24
CA VAL A 74 16.72 -0.97 8.90
C VAL A 74 15.63 -1.42 7.94
N TYR A 75 15.03 -0.47 7.24
CA TYR A 75 14.07 -0.72 6.16
C TYR A 75 14.66 -0.26 4.84
N VAL A 76 14.74 -1.14 3.87
CA VAL A 76 15.23 -0.81 2.53
C VAL A 76 14.12 -1.05 1.53
N GLU A 77 13.98 -0.13 0.58
CA GLU A 77 12.95 -0.16 -0.44
C GLU A 77 13.55 0.11 -1.82
N ASN A 78 13.12 -0.68 -2.79
CA ASN A 78 13.25 -0.37 -4.20
C ASN A 78 11.86 -0.50 -4.83
N ARG A 79 11.31 0.59 -5.32
CA ARG A 79 9.97 0.68 -5.87
C ARG A 79 10.03 1.02 -7.34
N VAL A 80 9.44 0.18 -8.17
CA VAL A 80 9.26 0.40 -9.61
C VAL A 80 7.77 0.61 -9.84
N ALA A 81 7.39 1.75 -10.39
CA ALA A 81 5.99 2.14 -10.56
C ALA A 81 5.70 2.64 -11.97
N ARG A 82 4.48 2.41 -12.43
CA ARG A 82 3.96 2.87 -13.72
C ARG A 82 2.54 3.43 -13.56
N SER A 83 2.24 4.46 -14.32
CA SER A 83 0.91 5.03 -14.45
C SER A 83 0.60 5.32 -15.91
N ILE A 84 -0.58 4.91 -16.39
CA ILE A 84 -1.04 5.19 -17.76
C ILE A 84 -2.47 5.74 -17.65
N LEU A 85 -2.70 6.88 -18.28
CA LEU A 85 -4.02 7.51 -18.36
C LEU A 85 -4.54 7.51 -19.78
N MET A 86 -5.76 6.99 -19.94
CA MET A 86 -6.55 7.10 -21.16
C MET A 86 -7.80 7.93 -20.88
N GLU A 87 -8.06 8.92 -21.71
CA GLU A 87 -9.21 9.82 -21.62
C GLU A 87 -9.70 10.17 -23.03
N GLU A 88 -11.00 10.28 -23.21
CA GLU A 88 -11.59 10.56 -24.54
C GLU A 88 -11.07 9.60 -25.62
N SER A 89 -10.95 8.33 -25.31
CA SER A 89 -10.40 7.27 -26.18
C SER A 89 -8.97 7.51 -26.67
N ARG A 90 -8.17 8.30 -25.96
CA ARG A 90 -6.76 8.61 -26.27
C ARG A 90 -5.87 8.46 -25.07
N PHE A 91 -4.69 7.91 -25.26
CA PHE A 91 -3.67 7.89 -24.23
C PHE A 91 -3.11 9.31 -24.01
N LYS A 92 -3.31 9.86 -22.82
CA LYS A 92 -2.90 11.23 -22.45
C LYS A 92 -1.52 11.26 -21.82
N SER A 93 -1.22 10.28 -20.95
CA SER A 93 0.10 10.17 -20.30
C SER A 93 0.49 8.73 -20.08
N ALA A 94 1.80 8.49 -20.02
CA ALA A 94 2.42 7.31 -19.45
C ALA A 94 3.65 7.73 -18.69
N GLU A 95 3.69 7.36 -17.44
CA GLU A 95 4.74 7.68 -16.50
C GLU A 95 5.38 6.40 -15.99
N PHE A 96 6.68 6.43 -15.83
CA PHE A 96 7.47 5.35 -15.25
C PHE A 96 8.45 5.96 -14.27
N GLY A 97 8.58 5.36 -13.08
CA GLY A 97 9.48 5.84 -12.04
C GLY A 97 10.12 4.71 -11.26
N VAL A 98 11.35 4.93 -10.83
CA VAL A 98 12.06 4.10 -9.87
C VAL A 98 12.42 4.96 -8.68
N SER A 99 12.14 4.47 -7.48
CA SER A 99 12.51 5.11 -6.22
C SER A 99 13.15 4.06 -5.32
N GLN A 100 14.33 4.37 -4.79
CA GLN A 100 15.05 3.47 -3.88
C GLN A 100 15.65 4.22 -2.71
N GLY A 101 15.90 3.52 -1.61
CA GLY A 101 16.58 4.06 -0.44
C GLY A 101 16.39 3.20 0.78
N ALA A 102 16.94 3.68 1.88
CA ALA A 102 16.87 3.01 3.17
C ALA A 102 16.57 3.99 4.29
N GLY A 103 15.82 3.53 5.30
CA GLY A 103 15.59 4.23 6.55
C GLY A 103 16.17 3.44 7.72
N VAL A 104 16.82 4.13 8.64
CA VAL A 104 17.31 3.57 9.91
C VAL A 104 16.56 4.22 11.06
N ARG A 105 15.98 3.41 11.93
CA ARG A 105 15.24 3.86 13.11
C ARG A 105 15.86 3.32 14.39
N VAL A 106 15.86 4.15 15.42
CA VAL A 106 16.19 3.77 16.80
C VAL A 106 15.05 4.17 17.72
N ILE A 107 14.61 3.28 18.59
CA ILE A 107 13.65 3.57 19.65
C ILE A 107 14.41 3.53 20.98
N SER A 108 14.20 4.55 21.82
CA SER A 108 14.72 4.62 23.18
C SER A 108 13.66 5.19 24.12
N GLY A 109 13.05 4.34 24.95
CA GLY A 109 11.85 4.70 25.70
C GLY A 109 10.72 5.08 24.76
N ASP A 110 10.23 6.32 24.89
CA ASP A 110 9.18 6.91 24.02
C ASP A 110 9.74 7.74 22.87
N LYS A 111 11.07 7.82 22.76
CA LYS A 111 11.74 8.60 21.72
C LYS A 111 12.04 7.73 20.51
N THR A 112 11.82 8.30 19.34
CA THR A 112 12.21 7.69 18.07
C THR A 112 13.18 8.60 17.33
N GLY A 113 14.36 8.08 17.01
CA GLY A 113 15.31 8.68 16.10
C GLY A 113 15.17 8.02 14.73
N TYR A 114 15.19 8.82 13.68
CA TYR A 114 15.07 8.35 12.31
C TYR A 114 15.94 9.13 11.36
N ALA A 115 16.60 8.43 10.47
CA ALA A 115 17.31 9.02 9.35
C ALA A 115 17.18 8.12 8.12
N TYR A 116 17.21 8.70 6.93
CA TYR A 116 17.10 7.96 5.68
C TYR A 116 18.18 8.40 4.68
N THR A 117 18.39 7.55 3.68
CA THR A 117 19.31 7.80 2.56
C THR A 117 18.73 7.20 1.28
N GLU A 118 19.01 7.82 0.14
CA GLU A 118 18.70 7.29 -1.20
C GLU A 118 19.83 6.38 -1.71
N GLU A 119 21.00 6.45 -1.10
CA GLU A 119 22.15 5.61 -1.42
C GLU A 119 22.13 4.35 -0.56
N ILE A 120 22.05 3.17 -1.21
CA ILE A 120 22.08 1.87 -0.52
C ILE A 120 23.54 1.36 -0.53
N THR A 121 24.39 2.01 0.27
CA THR A 121 25.78 1.63 0.49
C THR A 121 26.05 1.47 1.98
N GLU A 122 27.05 0.67 2.35
CA GLU A 122 27.44 0.50 3.76
C GLU A 122 27.71 1.85 4.43
N GLU A 123 28.49 2.70 3.78
CA GLU A 123 28.84 4.02 4.33
C GLU A 123 27.60 4.90 4.57
N ALA A 124 26.65 4.94 3.63
CA ALA A 124 25.43 5.74 3.77
C ALA A 124 24.50 5.19 4.88
N LEU A 125 24.38 3.88 4.99
CA LEU A 125 23.62 3.23 6.07
C LEU A 125 24.23 3.50 7.44
N LEU A 126 25.56 3.42 7.56
CA LEU A 126 26.27 3.73 8.81
C LEU A 126 26.14 5.22 9.19
N ARG A 127 26.14 6.14 8.22
CA ARG A 127 25.85 7.57 8.48
C ARG A 127 24.41 7.76 8.97
N ALA A 128 23.44 7.12 8.32
CA ALA A 128 22.05 7.19 8.74
C ALA A 128 21.84 6.63 10.17
N ALA A 129 22.52 5.54 10.50
CA ALA A 129 22.51 4.95 11.84
C ALA A 129 23.06 5.92 12.91
N ASP A 130 24.13 6.62 12.60
CA ASP A 130 24.73 7.62 13.49
C ASP A 130 23.78 8.80 13.77
N VAL A 131 23.13 9.31 12.74
CA VAL A 131 22.13 10.39 12.87
C VAL A 131 20.92 9.92 13.69
N ALA A 132 20.33 8.77 13.34
CA ALA A 132 19.17 8.23 14.05
C ALA A 132 19.47 7.99 15.54
N SER A 133 20.64 7.43 15.87
CA SER A 133 21.06 7.18 17.24
C SER A 133 21.26 8.47 18.04
N THR A 134 21.76 9.53 17.40
CA THR A 134 21.95 10.84 18.04
C THR A 134 20.62 11.48 18.46
N ILE A 135 19.55 11.29 17.67
CA ILE A 135 18.21 11.81 17.98
C ILE A 135 17.57 11.02 19.14
N ALA A 136 17.78 9.72 19.19
CA ALA A 136 17.13 8.81 20.15
C ALA A 136 18.00 8.45 21.37
N ARG A 137 19.07 9.18 21.67
CA ARG A 137 19.97 8.88 22.80
C ARG A 137 19.25 8.51 24.07
N GLY A 138 19.58 7.34 24.63
CA GLY A 138 18.98 6.79 25.84
C GLY A 138 20.01 6.26 26.81
N SER A 139 19.56 5.94 28.03
CA SER A 139 20.40 5.37 29.09
C SER A 139 20.48 3.84 29.05
N GLN A 140 19.59 3.19 28.31
CA GLN A 140 19.57 1.74 28.15
C GLN A 140 20.20 1.35 26.82
N THR A 141 20.96 0.26 26.84
CA THR A 141 21.54 -0.33 25.63
C THR A 141 21.16 -1.79 25.58
N VAL A 142 20.42 -2.18 24.56
CA VAL A 142 20.10 -3.57 24.25
C VAL A 142 21.22 -4.13 23.37
N GLN A 143 21.67 -5.35 23.67
CA GLN A 143 22.59 -6.05 22.76
C GLN A 143 21.78 -6.62 21.60
N PRO A 144 22.07 -6.22 20.35
CA PRO A 144 21.33 -6.72 19.21
C PRO A 144 21.63 -8.22 18.99
N VAL A 145 20.61 -8.94 18.57
CA VAL A 145 20.76 -10.28 18.02
C VAL A 145 21.40 -10.19 16.64
N GLY A 146 22.45 -10.97 16.39
CA GLY A 146 23.17 -10.94 15.12
C GLY A 146 22.26 -11.29 13.94
N ILE A 147 22.41 -10.58 12.84
CA ILE A 147 21.66 -10.81 11.61
C ILE A 147 22.26 -12.01 10.88
N GLY A 148 21.45 -13.07 10.72
CA GLY A 148 21.78 -14.27 9.96
C GLY A 148 21.30 -14.22 8.50
N ALA A 149 21.10 -15.41 7.91
CA ALA A 149 20.47 -15.52 6.60
C ALA A 149 19.01 -15.01 6.64
N PRO A 150 18.46 -14.56 5.49
CA PRO A 150 17.05 -14.17 5.42
C PRO A 150 16.13 -15.29 5.89
N SER A 151 15.18 -14.95 6.76
CA SER A 151 14.15 -15.88 7.20
C SER A 151 12.96 -15.85 6.24
N SER A 152 12.24 -16.98 6.11
CA SER A 152 11.00 -17.02 5.38
C SER A 152 9.82 -16.77 6.31
N ARG A 153 8.78 -16.14 5.77
CA ARG A 153 7.46 -16.01 6.39
C ARG A 153 6.41 -16.66 5.51
N GLN A 154 5.24 -16.93 6.07
CA GLN A 154 4.11 -17.37 5.28
C GLN A 154 3.76 -16.30 4.24
N SER A 155 3.62 -16.71 2.99
CA SER A 155 3.21 -15.81 1.91
C SER A 155 1.69 -15.80 1.77
N PHE A 156 1.12 -14.61 1.75
CA PHE A 156 -0.30 -14.34 1.49
C PHE A 156 -0.49 -13.65 0.14
N VAL A 157 0.59 -13.24 -0.51
CA VAL A 157 0.59 -12.65 -1.84
C VAL A 157 1.16 -13.66 -2.82
N THR A 158 0.31 -14.11 -3.74
CA THR A 158 0.67 -15.04 -4.80
C THR A 158 0.58 -14.35 -6.15
N VAL A 159 1.63 -14.47 -6.95
CA VAL A 159 1.74 -13.85 -8.27
C VAL A 159 1.96 -14.94 -9.31
N ARG A 160 1.06 -15.01 -10.29
CA ARG A 160 1.16 -15.95 -11.41
C ARG A 160 1.71 -15.27 -12.66
N LEU A 161 1.31 -14.04 -12.92
CA LEU A 161 1.75 -13.21 -14.04
C LEU A 161 2.41 -11.93 -13.50
N PRO A 162 3.74 -11.94 -13.25
CA PRO A 162 4.44 -10.81 -12.66
C PRO A 162 4.29 -9.53 -13.49
N LEU A 163 4.02 -8.41 -12.83
CA LEU A 163 3.77 -7.13 -13.50
C LEU A 163 4.96 -6.66 -14.34
N GLN A 164 6.19 -7.01 -13.94
CA GLN A 164 7.40 -6.66 -14.69
C GLN A 164 7.53 -7.41 -16.03
N ASP A 165 6.88 -8.58 -16.15
CA ASP A 165 6.97 -9.43 -17.34
C ASP A 165 5.88 -9.12 -18.38
N ILE A 166 4.93 -8.23 -18.05
CA ILE A 166 3.82 -7.86 -18.92
C ILE A 166 4.25 -6.81 -19.95
N ALA A 167 3.95 -7.04 -21.21
CA ALA A 167 4.23 -6.07 -22.28
C ALA A 167 3.32 -4.83 -22.16
N ASP A 168 3.82 -3.66 -22.53
CA ASP A 168 3.03 -2.41 -22.53
C ASP A 168 1.82 -2.50 -23.45
N SER A 169 1.95 -3.24 -24.57
CA SER A 169 0.81 -3.47 -25.48
C SER A 169 -0.37 -4.16 -24.81
N GLN A 170 -0.14 -5.09 -23.88
CA GLN A 170 -1.20 -5.78 -23.15
C GLN A 170 -1.90 -4.82 -22.17
N ARG A 171 -1.14 -3.91 -21.53
CA ARG A 171 -1.72 -2.86 -20.67
C ARG A 171 -2.60 -1.90 -21.46
N LEU A 172 -2.12 -1.47 -22.63
CA LEU A 172 -2.89 -0.59 -23.50
C LEU A 172 -4.16 -1.29 -24.01
N GLU A 173 -4.06 -2.55 -24.38
CA GLU A 173 -5.21 -3.35 -24.87
C GLU A 173 -6.34 -3.43 -23.83
N ILE A 174 -6.03 -3.76 -22.55
CA ILE A 174 -7.08 -3.83 -21.52
C ILE A 174 -7.72 -2.48 -21.26
N MET A 175 -6.97 -1.37 -21.39
CA MET A 175 -7.50 -0.01 -21.25
C MET A 175 -8.42 0.35 -22.42
N GLU A 176 -8.04 0.01 -23.64
CA GLU A 176 -8.87 0.20 -24.84
C GLU A 176 -10.19 -0.60 -24.75
N ARG A 177 -10.14 -1.86 -24.31
CA ARG A 177 -11.29 -2.73 -24.07
C ARG A 177 -12.24 -2.15 -23.01
N ALA A 178 -11.71 -1.67 -21.90
CA ALA A 178 -12.51 -1.03 -20.85
C ALA A 178 -13.17 0.27 -21.37
N ASN A 179 -12.42 1.12 -22.05
CA ASN A 179 -12.94 2.35 -22.62
C ASN A 179 -14.10 2.08 -23.60
N GLN A 180 -13.92 1.12 -24.49
CA GLN A 180 -14.95 0.75 -25.46
C GLN A 180 -16.20 0.19 -24.75
N ALA A 181 -16.01 -0.74 -23.79
CA ALA A 181 -17.12 -1.32 -23.04
C ALA A 181 -17.91 -0.30 -22.21
N ALA A 182 -17.24 0.75 -21.72
CA ALA A 182 -17.91 1.85 -21.04
C ALA A 182 -18.78 2.68 -21.97
N LEU A 183 -18.24 3.08 -23.14
CA LEU A 183 -18.93 3.91 -24.12
C LEU A 183 -20.10 3.18 -24.81
N ASP A 184 -19.95 1.89 -25.05
CA ASP A 184 -20.99 1.05 -25.68
C ASP A 184 -22.13 0.67 -24.72
N TYR A 185 -22.01 0.95 -23.42
CA TYR A 185 -22.98 0.56 -22.42
C TYR A 185 -24.34 1.27 -22.60
N ASP A 186 -24.30 2.59 -22.80
CA ASP A 186 -25.51 3.42 -22.99
C ASP A 186 -25.12 4.71 -23.75
N PRO A 187 -25.92 5.18 -24.74
CA PRO A 187 -25.59 6.38 -25.49
C PRO A 187 -25.52 7.67 -24.68
N ARG A 188 -26.01 7.65 -23.42
CA ARG A 188 -25.87 8.76 -22.48
C ARG A 188 -24.49 8.80 -21.80
N ILE A 189 -23.66 7.77 -21.94
CA ILE A 189 -22.26 7.82 -21.51
C ILE A 189 -21.48 8.62 -22.56
N THR A 190 -21.08 9.83 -22.22
CA THR A 190 -20.44 10.78 -23.15
C THR A 190 -18.92 10.79 -23.04
N MET A 191 -18.36 10.26 -21.95
CA MET A 191 -16.92 10.18 -21.72
C MET A 191 -16.59 8.97 -20.87
N ALA A 192 -15.47 8.34 -21.19
CA ALA A 192 -14.81 7.36 -20.33
C ALA A 192 -13.35 7.75 -20.11
N SER A 193 -12.87 7.56 -18.87
CA SER A 193 -11.47 7.69 -18.51
C SER A 193 -11.02 6.39 -17.84
N VAL A 194 -9.88 5.86 -18.27
CA VAL A 194 -9.28 4.64 -17.73
C VAL A 194 -7.90 4.96 -17.20
N ASN A 195 -7.64 4.64 -15.94
CA ASN A 195 -6.35 4.82 -15.31
C ASN A 195 -5.80 3.46 -14.87
N TYR A 196 -4.65 3.09 -15.40
CA TYR A 196 -3.89 1.90 -15.04
C TYR A 196 -2.66 2.31 -14.25
N ASN A 197 -2.51 1.76 -13.05
CA ASN A 197 -1.31 1.95 -12.24
C ASN A 197 -0.83 0.59 -11.74
N ASP A 198 0.43 0.31 -11.93
CA ASP A 198 1.09 -0.82 -11.28
C ASP A 198 2.36 -0.38 -10.55
N GLU A 199 2.66 -1.04 -9.46
CA GLU A 199 3.95 -0.93 -8.79
C GLU A 199 4.41 -2.28 -8.28
N VAL A 200 5.72 -2.46 -8.22
CA VAL A 200 6.33 -3.54 -7.46
C VAL A 200 7.31 -2.92 -6.48
N ARG A 201 7.15 -3.28 -5.22
CA ARG A 201 7.99 -2.82 -4.12
C ARG A 201 8.81 -3.97 -3.59
N GLY A 202 10.11 -3.98 -3.87
CA GLY A 202 11.08 -4.83 -3.21
C GLY A 202 11.44 -4.24 -1.85
N ARG A 203 11.37 -5.06 -0.80
CA ARG A 203 11.66 -4.63 0.56
C ARG A 203 12.68 -5.54 1.23
N VAL A 204 13.53 -4.93 2.06
CA VAL A 204 14.34 -5.63 3.06
C VAL A 204 14.06 -5.01 4.42
N ILE A 205 13.82 -5.85 5.42
CA ILE A 205 13.60 -5.45 6.80
C ILE A 205 14.56 -6.24 7.68
N ALA A 206 15.37 -5.52 8.44
CA ALA A 206 16.22 -6.10 9.47
C ALA A 206 16.08 -5.34 10.78
N ASN A 207 16.13 -6.03 11.93
CA ASN A 207 16.01 -5.38 13.21
C ASN A 207 16.89 -6.02 14.28
N SER A 208 17.01 -5.33 15.42
CA SER A 208 17.84 -5.74 16.56
C SER A 208 17.38 -7.00 17.28
N GLU A 209 16.21 -7.54 16.94
CA GLU A 209 15.69 -8.81 17.44
C GLU A 209 16.13 -10.01 16.56
N GLY A 210 17.00 -9.77 15.57
CA GLY A 210 17.52 -10.80 14.66
C GLY A 210 16.63 -11.06 13.44
N THR A 211 15.62 -10.25 13.21
CA THR A 211 14.80 -10.34 12.00
C THR A 211 15.60 -9.93 10.78
N TYR A 212 15.55 -10.74 9.72
CA TYR A 212 15.94 -10.38 8.37
C TYR A 212 14.94 -10.99 7.40
N LEU A 213 14.15 -10.14 6.73
CA LEU A 213 13.10 -10.50 5.81
C LEU A 213 13.28 -9.76 4.50
N SER A 214 12.90 -10.40 3.40
CA SER A 214 12.88 -9.79 2.08
C SER A 214 11.68 -10.31 1.30
N ASP A 215 10.97 -9.43 0.59
CA ASP A 215 9.93 -9.79 -0.36
C ASP A 215 9.80 -8.77 -1.49
N GLU A 216 9.05 -9.17 -2.52
CA GLU A 216 8.55 -8.28 -3.57
C GLU A 216 7.02 -8.21 -3.47
N LEU A 217 6.49 -7.01 -3.31
CA LEU A 217 5.07 -6.77 -3.12
C LEU A 217 4.51 -6.02 -4.33
N PRO A 218 3.81 -6.70 -5.25
CA PRO A 218 3.13 -6.04 -6.36
C PRO A 218 1.85 -5.36 -5.87
N LEU A 219 1.48 -4.26 -6.49
CA LEU A 219 0.19 -3.61 -6.30
C LEU A 219 -0.31 -3.11 -7.65
N LEU A 220 -1.53 -3.51 -8.00
CA LEU A 220 -2.18 -3.12 -9.23
C LEU A 220 -3.47 -2.35 -8.92
N PHE A 221 -3.65 -1.23 -9.61
CA PHE A 221 -4.87 -0.42 -9.62
C PHE A 221 -5.38 -0.27 -11.03
N PHE A 222 -6.67 -0.53 -11.20
CA PHE A 222 -7.38 -0.24 -12.42
C PHE A 222 -8.65 0.55 -12.10
N ILE A 223 -8.72 1.76 -12.61
CA ILE A 223 -9.80 2.70 -12.29
C ILE A 223 -10.48 3.11 -13.58
N VAL A 224 -11.80 2.99 -13.62
CA VAL A 224 -12.64 3.49 -14.70
C VAL A 224 -13.54 4.59 -14.15
N GLN A 225 -13.65 5.69 -14.89
CA GLN A 225 -14.59 6.76 -14.62
C GLN A 225 -15.41 7.00 -15.89
N THR A 226 -16.71 7.23 -15.72
CA THR A 226 -17.63 7.49 -16.83
C THR A 226 -18.47 8.73 -16.53
N LEU A 227 -18.75 9.52 -17.54
CA LEU A 227 -19.66 10.66 -17.43
C LEU A 227 -20.96 10.33 -18.15
N GLY A 228 -22.02 10.15 -17.37
CA GLY A 228 -23.39 10.08 -17.84
C GLY A 228 -24.01 11.47 -17.99
N VAL A 229 -24.73 11.70 -19.09
CA VAL A 229 -25.43 12.97 -19.37
C VAL A 229 -26.85 12.66 -19.87
N GLY A 230 -27.87 13.17 -19.18
CA GLY A 230 -29.27 12.97 -19.57
C GLY A 230 -30.21 13.84 -18.72
N ASN A 231 -31.36 14.22 -19.29
CA ASN A 231 -32.41 14.99 -18.59
C ASN A 231 -31.91 16.27 -17.91
N GLY A 232 -30.86 16.92 -18.47
CA GLY A 232 -30.25 18.10 -17.87
C GLY A 232 -29.30 17.79 -16.66
N VAL A 233 -29.14 16.53 -16.31
CA VAL A 233 -28.28 16.07 -15.21
C VAL A 233 -26.99 15.49 -15.79
N ARG A 234 -25.91 15.65 -15.03
CA ARG A 234 -24.62 15.00 -15.28
C ARG A 234 -24.20 14.25 -14.05
N HIS A 235 -23.77 13.00 -14.21
CA HIS A 235 -23.21 12.22 -13.10
C HIS A 235 -21.94 11.50 -13.54
N MET A 236 -20.94 11.52 -12.66
CA MET A 236 -19.68 10.81 -12.86
C MET A 236 -19.67 9.56 -11.99
N GLY A 237 -19.72 8.40 -12.61
CA GLY A 237 -19.46 7.12 -11.94
C GLY A 237 -17.96 6.87 -11.81
N ARG A 238 -17.59 6.05 -10.84
CA ARG A 238 -16.21 5.62 -10.62
C ARG A 238 -16.16 4.21 -10.05
N GLU A 239 -15.50 3.32 -10.78
CA GLU A 239 -15.24 1.96 -10.32
C GLU A 239 -13.73 1.74 -10.20
N ARG A 240 -13.32 0.96 -9.18
CA ARG A 240 -11.91 0.70 -8.89
C ARG A 240 -11.70 -0.76 -8.53
N LEU A 241 -10.78 -1.40 -9.25
CA LEU A 241 -10.22 -2.69 -8.92
C LEU A 241 -8.79 -2.50 -8.42
N SER A 242 -8.43 -3.07 -7.25
CA SER A 242 -7.09 -2.98 -6.70
C SER A 242 -6.75 -4.22 -5.88
N ARG A 243 -5.57 -4.80 -6.15
CA ARG A 243 -5.08 -6.00 -5.44
C ARG A 243 -3.56 -6.02 -5.34
N HIS A 244 -3.06 -6.69 -4.31
CA HIS A 244 -1.69 -7.17 -4.26
C HIS A 244 -1.58 -8.49 -5.07
N SER A 245 -1.52 -8.39 -6.38
CA SER A 245 -1.44 -9.53 -7.30
C SER A 245 -0.71 -9.14 -8.58
N GLY A 246 -0.44 -10.12 -9.45
CA GLY A 246 0.04 -9.87 -10.79
C GLY A 246 -1.09 -9.50 -11.76
N PHE A 247 -0.78 -9.58 -13.05
CA PHE A 247 -1.72 -9.22 -14.12
C PHE A 247 -2.90 -10.18 -14.22
N GLU A 248 -2.79 -11.38 -13.62
CA GLU A 248 -3.88 -12.37 -13.50
C GLU A 248 -5.14 -11.83 -12.80
N MET A 249 -5.07 -10.69 -12.15
CA MET A 249 -6.25 -9.99 -11.61
C MET A 249 -7.36 -9.84 -12.67
N PHE A 250 -6.98 -9.64 -13.92
CA PHE A 250 -7.91 -9.49 -15.04
C PHE A 250 -8.51 -10.79 -15.58
N ASP A 251 -8.03 -11.96 -15.10
CA ASP A 251 -8.68 -13.25 -15.34
C ASP A 251 -9.89 -13.46 -14.40
N GLU A 252 -9.86 -12.83 -13.20
CA GLU A 252 -10.93 -12.90 -12.21
C GLU A 252 -12.03 -11.86 -12.45
N VAL A 253 -11.63 -10.63 -12.80
CA VAL A 253 -12.52 -9.51 -13.09
C VAL A 253 -12.03 -8.82 -14.35
N THR A 254 -12.80 -8.95 -15.42
CA THR A 254 -12.40 -8.41 -16.73
C THR A 254 -12.45 -6.88 -16.75
N PRO A 255 -11.61 -6.20 -17.56
CA PRO A 255 -11.63 -4.76 -17.71
C PRO A 255 -13.03 -4.24 -18.15
N GLU A 256 -13.73 -5.03 -18.95
CA GLU A 256 -15.08 -4.73 -19.42
C GLU A 256 -16.11 -4.76 -18.30
N GLU A 257 -16.00 -5.69 -17.35
CA GLU A 257 -16.90 -5.77 -16.18
C GLU A 257 -16.74 -4.56 -15.28
N VAL A 258 -15.50 -4.12 -15.02
CA VAL A 258 -15.22 -2.89 -14.27
C VAL A 258 -15.84 -1.69 -14.98
N ALA A 259 -15.67 -1.60 -16.30
CA ALA A 259 -16.18 -0.50 -17.12
C ALA A 259 -17.72 -0.46 -17.16
N ARG A 260 -18.39 -1.60 -17.37
CA ARG A 260 -19.85 -1.69 -17.37
C ARG A 260 -20.45 -1.41 -16.00
N THR A 261 -19.80 -1.82 -14.91
CA THR A 261 -20.23 -1.50 -13.55
C THR A 261 -20.19 0.00 -13.31
N CYS A 262 -19.10 0.65 -13.71
CA CYS A 262 -18.96 2.11 -13.64
C CYS A 262 -20.02 2.84 -14.47
N ALA A 263 -20.24 2.42 -15.72
CA ALA A 263 -21.23 3.02 -16.61
C ALA A 263 -22.66 2.84 -16.08
N ARG A 264 -22.99 1.66 -15.54
CA ARG A 264 -24.29 1.39 -14.93
C ARG A 264 -24.56 2.32 -13.74
N GLU A 265 -23.58 2.59 -12.90
CA GLU A 265 -23.69 3.55 -11.80
C GLU A 265 -23.99 4.96 -12.32
N SER A 266 -23.21 5.44 -13.32
CA SER A 266 -23.44 6.74 -13.93
C SER A 266 -24.85 6.90 -14.46
N ILE A 267 -25.40 5.88 -15.14
CA ILE A 267 -26.75 5.91 -15.72
C ILE A 267 -27.82 5.85 -14.63
N ALA A 268 -27.66 4.97 -13.63
CA ALA A 268 -28.60 4.87 -12.52
C ALA A 268 -28.75 6.20 -11.77
N MET A 269 -27.64 6.93 -11.62
CA MET A 269 -27.64 8.22 -10.91
C MET A 269 -28.29 9.36 -11.71
N LEU A 270 -28.42 9.26 -13.04
CA LEU A 270 -29.20 10.22 -13.84
C LEU A 270 -30.70 10.20 -13.53
N GLU A 271 -31.18 9.08 -13.00
CA GLU A 271 -32.60 8.83 -12.66
C GLU A 271 -32.82 8.81 -11.15
N ALA A 272 -31.75 9.01 -10.37
CA ALA A 272 -31.81 9.00 -8.93
C ALA A 272 -32.64 10.17 -8.38
N ARG A 273 -33.36 9.92 -7.29
CA ARG A 273 -34.06 10.95 -6.50
C ARG A 273 -33.18 11.41 -5.35
N ASP A 274 -33.41 12.62 -4.90
CA ASP A 274 -32.74 13.14 -3.71
C ASP A 274 -33.04 12.25 -2.51
N ALA A 275 -32.01 11.93 -1.73
CA ALA A 275 -32.15 11.21 -0.49
C ALA A 275 -32.89 12.06 0.55
N PRO A 276 -33.82 11.51 1.34
CA PRO A 276 -34.47 12.25 2.40
C PRO A 276 -33.46 12.72 3.44
N ALA A 277 -33.58 13.97 3.89
CA ALA A 277 -32.79 14.50 4.97
C ALA A 277 -33.49 14.28 6.31
N GLY A 278 -32.75 13.87 7.35
CA GLY A 278 -33.26 13.70 8.69
C GLY A 278 -32.68 12.50 9.41
N ARG A 279 -33.18 12.26 10.63
CA ARG A 279 -32.84 11.06 11.42
C ARG A 279 -33.70 9.89 10.96
N MET A 280 -33.05 8.80 10.54
CA MET A 280 -33.72 7.60 10.05
C MET A 280 -32.86 6.36 10.28
N ASP A 281 -33.49 5.20 10.22
CA ASP A 281 -32.77 3.92 10.18
C ASP A 281 -32.13 3.75 8.80
N VAL A 282 -30.88 3.24 8.79
CA VAL A 282 -30.08 3.10 7.58
C VAL A 282 -29.60 1.66 7.45
N VAL A 283 -29.87 1.05 6.32
CA VAL A 283 -29.27 -0.23 5.92
C VAL A 283 -28.08 0.08 5.01
N MET A 284 -26.88 -0.29 5.45
CA MET A 284 -25.67 -0.14 4.66
C MET A 284 -25.38 -1.41 3.86
N GLN A 285 -25.27 -1.26 2.55
CA GLN A 285 -24.81 -2.34 1.69
C GLN A 285 -23.33 -2.62 1.96
N ASN A 286 -22.91 -3.89 1.81
CA ASN A 286 -21.49 -4.28 1.84
C ASN A 286 -20.69 -3.57 0.73
N GLY A 287 -19.36 -3.64 0.78
CA GLY A 287 -18.47 -2.92 -0.11
C GLY A 287 -18.24 -1.48 0.33
N TRP A 288 -18.69 -0.48 -0.43
CA TRP A 288 -18.46 0.94 -0.12
C TRP A 288 -19.04 1.39 1.23
N GLY A 289 -20.08 0.74 1.74
CA GLY A 289 -20.57 0.97 3.10
C GLY A 289 -19.52 0.72 4.19
N GLY A 290 -18.52 -0.13 3.93
CA GLY A 290 -17.38 -0.37 4.81
C GLY A 290 -16.52 0.87 5.07
N VAL A 291 -16.53 1.88 4.19
CA VAL A 291 -15.77 3.13 4.38
C VAL A 291 -16.23 3.87 5.64
N LEU A 292 -17.52 3.89 5.96
CA LEU A 292 -18.01 4.50 7.20
C LEU A 292 -17.38 3.83 8.44
N VAL A 293 -17.28 2.51 8.45
CA VAL A 293 -16.67 1.75 9.56
C VAL A 293 -15.16 1.98 9.61
N HIS A 294 -14.52 2.06 8.45
CA HIS A 294 -13.10 2.42 8.32
C HIS A 294 -12.79 3.77 9.00
N GLU A 295 -13.58 4.82 8.68
CA GLU A 295 -13.36 6.16 9.22
C GLU A 295 -13.81 6.28 10.68
N ALA A 296 -15.00 5.79 11.02
CA ALA A 296 -15.58 6.00 12.35
C ALA A 296 -15.01 5.08 13.44
N VAL A 297 -14.48 3.92 13.07
CA VAL A 297 -14.00 2.91 14.02
C VAL A 297 -12.56 2.49 13.73
N GLY A 298 -12.21 2.24 12.47
CA GLY A 298 -10.89 1.73 12.08
C GLY A 298 -9.76 2.69 12.48
N HIS A 299 -9.74 3.90 11.96
CA HIS A 299 -8.73 4.90 12.33
C HIS A 299 -8.65 5.21 13.84
N PRO A 300 -9.76 5.35 14.58
CA PRO A 300 -9.72 5.49 16.04
C PRO A 300 -9.14 4.29 16.81
N LEU A 301 -8.98 3.12 16.19
CA LEU A 301 -8.35 1.94 16.78
C LEU A 301 -6.86 1.78 16.41
N GLU A 302 -6.29 2.69 15.62
CA GLU A 302 -4.86 2.77 15.38
C GLU A 302 -4.15 3.25 16.67
N ALA A 303 -3.19 2.46 17.14
CA ALA A 303 -2.69 2.55 18.51
C ALA A 303 -1.81 3.79 18.78
N ASP A 304 -1.31 4.47 17.76
CA ASP A 304 -0.59 5.75 17.93
C ASP A 304 -1.50 6.85 18.48
N ASN A 305 -2.79 6.87 18.12
CA ASN A 305 -3.79 7.76 18.71
C ASN A 305 -4.14 7.35 20.14
N ILE A 306 -4.18 6.05 20.42
CA ILE A 306 -4.46 5.51 21.76
C ILE A 306 -3.31 5.85 22.73
N ALA A 307 -2.06 5.65 22.30
CA ALA A 307 -0.88 5.97 23.11
C ALA A 307 -0.75 7.47 23.47
N ARG A 308 -1.31 8.35 22.61
CA ARG A 308 -1.39 9.79 22.87
C ARG A 308 -2.63 10.21 23.66
N GLU A 309 -3.49 9.27 24.04
CA GLU A 309 -4.75 9.50 24.77
C GLU A 309 -5.76 10.40 24.04
N ILE A 310 -5.69 10.51 22.70
CA ILE A 310 -6.58 11.34 21.89
C ILE A 310 -7.67 10.54 21.15
N GLY A 311 -7.59 9.21 21.18
CA GLY A 311 -8.53 8.33 20.49
C GLY A 311 -9.87 8.16 21.25
N ALA A 312 -10.98 8.06 20.51
CA ALA A 312 -12.31 7.81 21.06
C ALA A 312 -12.42 6.49 21.85
N PHE A 313 -11.52 5.56 21.59
CA PHE A 313 -11.45 4.25 22.25
C PHE A 313 -10.35 4.13 23.31
N THR A 314 -9.68 5.23 23.65
CA THR A 314 -8.67 5.26 24.71
C THR A 314 -9.24 4.75 26.03
N GLY A 315 -8.55 3.80 26.68
CA GLY A 315 -8.94 3.22 27.96
C GLY A 315 -10.18 2.31 27.92
N LYS A 316 -10.68 1.95 26.73
CA LYS A 316 -11.91 1.13 26.58
C LYS A 316 -11.66 -0.35 26.29
N MET A 317 -10.41 -0.82 26.38
CA MET A 317 -10.09 -2.23 26.23
C MET A 317 -10.92 -3.10 27.17
N GLY A 318 -11.55 -4.15 26.63
CA GLY A 318 -12.45 -5.04 27.39
C GLY A 318 -13.85 -4.49 27.66
N GLN A 319 -14.14 -3.24 27.29
CA GLN A 319 -15.46 -2.63 27.49
C GLN A 319 -16.37 -2.85 26.27
N LYS A 320 -17.66 -2.80 26.51
CA LYS A 320 -18.68 -2.82 25.46
C LYS A 320 -18.75 -1.44 24.78
N VAL A 321 -18.44 -1.40 23.50
CA VAL A 321 -18.36 -0.17 22.68
C VAL A 321 -19.36 -0.17 21.50
N ALA A 322 -19.97 -1.33 21.20
CA ALA A 322 -20.93 -1.49 20.12
C ALA A 322 -22.02 -2.51 20.50
N SER A 323 -22.96 -2.76 19.59
CA SER A 323 -23.99 -3.78 19.73
C SER A 323 -23.40 -5.21 19.77
N ASP A 324 -24.09 -6.15 20.41
CA ASP A 324 -23.68 -7.57 20.48
C ASP A 324 -23.60 -8.26 19.12
N VAL A 325 -24.27 -7.73 18.11
CA VAL A 325 -24.18 -8.26 16.73
C VAL A 325 -23.00 -7.71 15.95
N PHE A 326 -22.22 -6.78 16.51
CA PHE A 326 -21.12 -6.12 15.83
C PHE A 326 -19.79 -6.79 16.15
N THR A 327 -19.16 -7.39 15.15
CA THR A 327 -17.79 -7.90 15.21
C THR A 327 -16.98 -7.26 14.09
N MET A 328 -15.86 -6.64 14.43
CA MET A 328 -14.96 -5.97 13.48
C MET A 328 -13.59 -6.61 13.50
N VAL A 329 -13.05 -6.82 12.33
CA VAL A 329 -11.76 -7.50 12.09
C VAL A 329 -10.86 -6.64 11.22
N ASP A 330 -9.55 -6.69 11.49
CA ASP A 330 -8.50 -6.27 10.57
C ASP A 330 -7.64 -7.49 10.23
N ASP A 331 -7.58 -7.88 8.95
CA ASP A 331 -6.93 -9.11 8.52
C ASP A 331 -6.01 -8.89 7.31
N GLY A 332 -4.72 -8.77 7.59
CA GLY A 332 -3.68 -8.65 6.56
C GLY A 332 -3.31 -9.96 5.87
N SER A 333 -3.91 -11.10 6.28
CA SER A 333 -3.60 -12.43 5.77
C SER A 333 -4.58 -12.95 4.71
N ILE A 334 -5.63 -12.19 4.36
CA ILE A 334 -6.58 -12.57 3.30
C ILE A 334 -5.85 -12.54 1.95
N PRO A 335 -5.76 -13.67 1.21
CA PRO A 335 -4.92 -13.75 0.03
C PRO A 335 -5.19 -12.65 -1.01
N ASN A 336 -4.13 -12.02 -1.49
CA ASN A 336 -4.12 -11.09 -2.62
C ASN A 336 -5.04 -9.85 -2.50
N MET A 337 -5.65 -9.58 -1.35
CA MET A 337 -6.45 -8.37 -1.17
C MET A 337 -5.56 -7.12 -1.09
N ARG A 338 -6.15 -5.94 -1.28
CA ARG A 338 -5.41 -4.67 -1.32
C ARG A 338 -4.61 -4.37 -0.03
N GLY A 339 -5.13 -4.74 1.13
CA GLY A 339 -4.46 -4.53 2.43
C GLY A 339 -3.54 -5.66 2.83
N THR A 340 -3.40 -6.70 2.02
CA THR A 340 -2.61 -7.90 2.33
C THR A 340 -1.14 -7.67 2.09
N THR A 341 -0.32 -8.08 3.04
CA THR A 341 1.14 -8.19 2.88
C THR A 341 1.61 -9.48 3.53
N ASN A 342 2.85 -9.92 3.25
CA ASN A 342 3.39 -11.12 3.91
C ASN A 342 3.75 -10.82 5.38
N PHE A 343 4.26 -9.63 5.63
CA PHE A 343 4.60 -9.06 6.93
C PHE A 343 4.48 -7.54 6.82
N ASP A 344 4.32 -6.86 7.94
CA ASP A 344 4.30 -5.40 7.98
C ASP A 344 5.70 -4.80 7.74
N ASP A 345 5.81 -3.47 7.69
CA ASP A 345 7.08 -2.79 7.41
C ASP A 345 8.04 -2.76 8.62
N GLU A 346 7.75 -3.50 9.68
CA GLU A 346 8.60 -3.77 10.84
C GLU A 346 8.99 -5.25 10.97
N GLY A 347 8.47 -6.11 10.05
CA GLY A 347 8.74 -7.53 9.99
C GLY A 347 7.80 -8.41 10.83
N THR A 348 6.71 -7.86 11.34
CA THR A 348 5.67 -8.64 12.02
C THR A 348 4.80 -9.40 11.02
N GLN A 349 4.67 -10.72 11.21
CA GLN A 349 3.83 -11.57 10.36
C GLN A 349 2.38 -11.08 10.35
N GLN A 350 1.76 -11.03 9.18
CA GLN A 350 0.34 -10.73 9.05
C GLN A 350 -0.53 -11.80 9.69
N LYS A 351 -1.62 -11.37 10.29
CA LYS A 351 -2.61 -12.23 10.96
C LYS A 351 -3.99 -11.59 10.96
N ARG A 352 -4.99 -12.37 11.33
CA ARG A 352 -6.35 -11.90 11.58
C ARG A 352 -6.43 -11.35 13.01
N ASN A 353 -6.70 -10.06 13.15
CA ASN A 353 -6.88 -9.37 14.41
C ASN A 353 -8.38 -9.07 14.63
N VAL A 354 -8.98 -9.63 15.65
CA VAL A 354 -10.34 -9.28 16.06
C VAL A 354 -10.26 -8.01 16.89
N LEU A 355 -10.73 -6.89 16.35
CA LEU A 355 -10.67 -5.58 17.01
C LEU A 355 -11.82 -5.41 17.98
N ILE A 356 -13.04 -5.72 17.54
CA ILE A 356 -14.26 -5.71 18.36
C ILE A 356 -14.95 -7.06 18.16
N GLU A 357 -15.25 -7.76 19.24
CA GLU A 357 -15.94 -9.04 19.24
C GLU A 357 -17.28 -8.91 19.96
N LYS A 358 -18.38 -9.13 19.25
CA LYS A 358 -19.75 -9.04 19.82
C LYS A 358 -19.93 -7.76 20.67
N GLY A 359 -19.49 -6.64 20.10
CA GLY A 359 -19.57 -5.31 20.71
C GLY A 359 -18.50 -4.99 21.76
N VAL A 360 -17.62 -5.94 22.14
CA VAL A 360 -16.57 -5.72 23.13
C VAL A 360 -15.24 -5.43 22.46
N LEU A 361 -14.56 -4.36 22.84
CA LEU A 361 -13.23 -4.00 22.33
C LEU A 361 -12.18 -5.02 22.80
N ARG A 362 -11.48 -5.67 21.86
CA ARG A 362 -10.51 -6.75 22.11
C ARG A 362 -9.08 -6.37 21.77
N ALA A 363 -8.86 -5.54 20.77
CA ALA A 363 -7.52 -5.17 20.33
C ALA A 363 -7.47 -3.76 19.73
N TYR A 364 -6.29 -3.15 19.79
CA TYR A 364 -5.89 -2.03 18.95
C TYR A 364 -4.93 -2.54 17.87
N MET A 365 -4.83 -1.82 16.76
CA MET A 365 -3.82 -2.08 15.73
C MET A 365 -2.51 -1.43 16.13
N THR A 366 -1.47 -2.22 16.37
CA THR A 366 -0.20 -1.77 16.93
C THR A 366 0.96 -1.92 15.95
N ASP A 367 1.94 -1.03 16.08
CA ASP A 367 3.31 -1.16 15.60
C ASP A 367 4.26 -1.48 16.77
N VAL A 368 5.57 -1.52 16.52
CA VAL A 368 6.58 -1.80 17.57
C VAL A 368 6.53 -0.76 18.69
N LEU A 369 6.42 0.54 18.35
CA LEU A 369 6.44 1.62 19.34
C LEU A 369 5.18 1.63 20.20
N SER A 370 4.02 1.64 19.58
CA SER A 370 2.75 1.69 20.31
C SER A 370 2.48 0.40 21.10
N ALA A 371 2.87 -0.76 20.58
CA ALA A 371 2.80 -2.02 21.32
C ALA A 371 3.61 -1.94 22.63
N LYS A 372 4.83 -1.39 22.56
CA LYS A 372 5.67 -1.18 23.74
C LYS A 372 5.05 -0.18 24.71
N GLN A 373 4.60 0.98 24.23
CA GLN A 373 4.01 2.03 25.07
C GLN A 373 2.75 1.57 25.82
N LEU A 374 1.94 0.74 25.17
CA LEU A 374 0.69 0.25 25.74
C LEU A 374 0.80 -1.10 26.45
N GLY A 375 1.96 -1.76 26.39
CA GLY A 375 2.16 -3.11 26.95
C GLY A 375 1.35 -4.17 26.21
N LEU A 376 1.17 -4.04 24.89
CA LEU A 376 0.39 -4.91 24.03
C LEU A 376 1.27 -5.71 23.06
N GLU A 377 0.68 -6.73 22.44
CA GLU A 377 1.32 -7.47 21.35
C GLU A 377 1.32 -6.68 20.04
N ARG A 378 2.29 -6.95 19.16
CA ARG A 378 2.32 -6.45 17.79
C ARG A 378 1.25 -7.15 16.94
N THR A 379 0.53 -6.38 16.15
CA THR A 379 -0.60 -6.88 15.34
C THR A 379 -0.30 -7.01 13.85
N GLY A 380 0.89 -6.58 13.39
CA GLY A 380 1.25 -6.60 11.98
C GLY A 380 0.70 -5.39 11.21
N ASN A 381 0.52 -4.28 11.91
CA ASN A 381 -0.05 -3.06 11.36
C ASN A 381 0.98 -1.92 11.18
N GLY A 382 2.26 -2.15 11.45
CA GLY A 382 3.32 -1.17 11.25
C GLY A 382 3.55 -0.89 9.77
N ARG A 383 3.13 0.27 9.27
CA ARG A 383 3.23 0.63 7.84
C ARG A 383 3.97 1.94 7.63
N ARG A 384 4.86 1.96 6.63
CA ARG A 384 5.58 3.14 6.13
C ARG A 384 4.95 3.64 4.83
N GLU A 385 4.96 4.93 4.62
CA GLU A 385 4.64 5.51 3.31
C GLU A 385 5.76 5.20 2.30
N SER A 386 7.00 5.33 2.74
CA SER A 386 8.20 4.92 2.01
C SER A 386 9.40 4.83 2.99
N PHE A 387 10.58 4.50 2.47
CA PHE A 387 11.82 4.52 3.25
C PHE A 387 12.16 5.89 3.89
N ARG A 388 11.47 6.97 3.51
CA ARG A 388 11.67 8.31 4.09
C ARG A 388 10.89 8.55 5.38
N TYR A 389 9.96 7.65 5.74
CA TYR A 389 9.03 7.82 6.84
C TYR A 389 9.17 6.73 7.89
N ILE A 390 8.92 7.09 9.15
CA ILE A 390 8.76 6.12 10.23
C ILE A 390 7.48 5.30 10.01
N PRO A 391 7.44 4.03 10.44
CA PRO A 391 6.19 3.28 10.45
C PRO A 391 5.24 3.83 11.51
N ILE A 392 3.96 3.70 11.21
CA ILE A 392 2.86 3.99 12.14
C ILE A 392 1.80 2.89 11.98
N PRO A 393 0.96 2.65 13.00
CA PRO A 393 -0.14 1.70 12.86
C PRO A 393 -1.08 2.11 11.73
N ARG A 394 -1.44 1.17 10.87
CA ARG A 394 -2.39 1.36 9.78
C ARG A 394 -3.21 0.09 9.56
N MET A 395 -4.48 0.28 9.20
CA MET A 395 -5.37 -0.79 8.79
C MET A 395 -4.81 -1.60 7.63
N THR A 396 -5.12 -2.90 7.61
CA THR A 396 -4.91 -3.80 6.48
C THR A 396 -6.21 -4.02 5.72
N ASN A 397 -6.84 -5.19 5.80
CA ASN A 397 -8.19 -5.40 5.29
C ASN A 397 -9.16 -5.38 6.46
N THR A 398 -9.82 -4.26 6.64
CA THR A 398 -10.72 -4.02 7.77
C THR A 398 -12.18 -4.18 7.34
N PHE A 399 -12.95 -4.98 8.07
CA PHE A 399 -14.34 -5.27 7.73
C PHE A 399 -15.17 -5.65 8.96
N ILE A 400 -16.49 -5.54 8.81
CA ILE A 400 -17.45 -6.16 9.75
C ILE A 400 -17.56 -7.63 9.37
N ASP A 401 -17.30 -8.51 10.34
CA ASP A 401 -17.44 -9.95 10.15
C ASP A 401 -18.91 -10.35 9.96
N ARG A 402 -19.12 -11.46 9.25
CA ARG A 402 -20.48 -11.97 9.03
C ARG A 402 -21.16 -12.28 10.36
N GLY A 403 -22.33 -11.70 10.55
CA GLY A 403 -23.20 -12.03 11.69
C GLY A 403 -24.03 -13.29 11.45
N ASP A 404 -24.77 -13.67 12.49
CA ASP A 404 -25.69 -14.85 12.45
C ASP A 404 -27.10 -14.47 12.00
N SER A 405 -27.37 -13.19 11.73
CA SER A 405 -28.68 -12.71 11.29
C SER A 405 -28.95 -13.13 9.83
N ASP A 406 -30.17 -13.63 9.58
CA ASP A 406 -30.62 -13.88 8.22
C ASP A 406 -30.87 -12.53 7.53
N PRO A 407 -30.30 -12.28 6.35
CA PRO A 407 -30.51 -11.05 5.60
C PRO A 407 -31.87 -10.97 4.88
N ALA A 408 -32.76 -12.01 5.01
CA ALA A 408 -34.07 -12.07 4.36
C ALA A 408 -35.08 -11.05 4.89
#